data_5ebf4f89ef4c737fa9d2471ba547bb22
#
_entry.id   5ebf4f89ef4c737fa9d2471ba547bb22
#
_cell.length_a   1.000
_cell.length_b   1.000
_cell.length_c   1.000
_cell.angle_alpha   90.00
_cell.angle_beta   90.00
_cell.angle_gamma   90.00
#
_symmetry.space_group_name_H-M   'P 1'
#
loop_
_entity.id
_entity.type
_entity.pdbx_description
1 polymer ?
#
loop_
_entity_poly.entity_id
_entity_poly.type
_entity_poly.pdbx_seq_one_letter_code
_entity_poly.pdbx_strand_id
1 'polypeptide(L)'
;GYFERYLNKMRKVYRQKQEKMLACLEPFRSCFTIAGEEAGLHILLMPKDKDVTEQMLIQKARQQGCKVYGLSDYQIIKKETHRVMLGYASLSLSGIEEGMGLLEKAWL
;
A
#
# COMPACT_ATOMS: atom_id res chain seq x y z
N GLY A 1 -2.74 -31.52 11.98
CA GLY A 1 -3.46 -31.99 10.83
C GLY A 1 -3.19 -31.18 9.58
N TYR A 2 -3.77 -31.59 8.50
CA TYR A 2 -3.61 -30.94 7.21
C TYR A 2 -4.05 -29.45 7.22
N PHE A 3 -5.17 -29.19 7.86
CA PHE A 3 -5.74 -27.83 7.96
C PHE A 3 -4.82 -26.89 8.74
N GLU A 4 -4.26 -27.37 9.83
CA GLU A 4 -3.33 -26.59 10.65
C GLU A 4 -2.06 -26.23 9.88
N ARG A 5 -1.52 -27.17 9.11
CA ARG A 5 -0.35 -26.94 8.27
C ARG A 5 -0.63 -25.87 7.22
N TYR A 6 -1.82 -25.90 6.63
CA TYR A 6 -2.25 -24.90 5.65
C TYR A 6 -2.31 -23.51 6.28
N LEU A 7 -2.96 -23.38 7.45
CA LEU A 7 -3.06 -22.10 8.16
C LEU A 7 -1.69 -21.55 8.54
N ASN A 8 -0.80 -22.41 9.02
CA ASN A 8 0.55 -21.98 9.41
C ASN A 8 1.36 -21.51 8.19
N LYS A 9 1.20 -22.18 7.07
CA LYS A 9 1.84 -21.78 5.82
C LYS A 9 1.36 -20.41 5.34
N MET A 10 0.04 -20.18 5.41
CA MET A 10 -0.55 -18.89 5.00
C MET A 10 -0.09 -17.76 5.91
N ARG A 11 -0.03 -17.97 7.21
CA ARG A 11 0.48 -16.96 8.16
C ARG A 11 1.92 -16.58 7.85
N LYS A 12 2.74 -17.56 7.52
CA LYS A 12 4.14 -17.32 7.16
C LYS A 12 4.25 -16.50 5.88
N VAL A 13 3.45 -16.83 4.87
CA VAL A 13 3.42 -16.10 3.59
C VAL A 13 3.02 -14.65 3.82
N TYR A 14 1.95 -14.40 4.57
CA TYR A 14 1.48 -13.04 4.85
C TYR A 14 2.51 -12.23 5.65
N ARG A 15 3.17 -12.88 6.60
CA ARG A 15 4.24 -12.21 7.37
C ARG A 15 5.39 -11.78 6.47
N GLN A 16 5.81 -12.64 5.55
CA GLN A 16 6.87 -12.32 4.59
C GLN A 16 6.49 -11.13 3.71
N LYS A 17 5.23 -11.09 3.24
CA LYS A 17 4.73 -9.98 2.43
C LYS A 17 4.67 -8.69 3.24
N GLN A 18 4.23 -8.76 4.48
CA GLN A 18 4.18 -7.60 5.37
C GLN A 18 5.58 -7.05 5.63
N GLU A 19 6.54 -7.91 5.94
CA GLU A 19 7.93 -7.50 6.16
C GLU A 19 8.53 -6.85 4.92
N LYS A 20 8.26 -7.42 3.74
CA LYS A 20 8.71 -6.86 2.47
C LYS A 20 8.10 -5.48 2.24
N MET A 21 6.80 -5.35 2.47
CA MET A 21 6.08 -4.10 2.31
C MET A 21 6.62 -3.01 3.23
N LEU A 22 6.83 -3.35 4.51
CA LEU A 22 7.37 -2.40 5.49
C LEU A 22 8.79 -1.93 5.11
N ALA A 23 9.61 -2.84 4.61
CA ALA A 23 10.95 -2.48 4.13
C ALA A 23 10.87 -1.52 2.94
N CYS A 24 9.97 -1.77 2.00
CA CYS A 24 9.77 -0.92 0.83
C CYS A 24 9.17 0.45 1.18
N LEU A 25 8.50 0.56 2.33
CA LEU A 25 7.89 1.82 2.79
C LEU A 25 8.87 2.79 3.44
N GLU A 26 10.06 2.33 3.81
CA GLU A 26 11.02 3.20 4.51
C GLU A 26 11.31 4.52 3.78
N PRO A 27 11.57 4.55 2.45
CA PRO A 27 11.80 5.83 1.77
C PRO A 27 10.59 6.77 1.78
N PHE A 28 9.38 6.23 1.97
CA PHE A 28 8.15 7.04 1.97
C PHE A 28 7.89 7.74 3.29
N ARG A 29 8.51 7.32 4.38
CA ARG A 29 8.23 7.84 5.72
C ARG A 29 8.59 9.32 5.88
N SER A 30 9.51 9.84 5.07
CA SER A 30 9.86 11.26 5.08
C SER A 30 8.75 12.16 4.53
N CYS A 31 7.94 11.63 3.59
CA CYS A 31 6.90 12.40 2.89
C CYS A 31 5.48 11.97 3.25
N PHE A 32 5.31 10.81 3.89
CA PHE A 32 4.00 10.24 4.19
C PHE A 32 3.91 9.78 5.63
N THR A 33 2.72 9.94 6.19
CA THR A 33 2.34 9.25 7.43
C THR A 33 1.73 7.91 7.03
N ILE A 34 2.20 6.83 7.65
CA ILE A 34 1.80 5.47 7.34
C ILE A 34 0.96 4.91 8.47
N ALA A 35 -0.20 4.36 8.15
CA ALA A 35 -1.13 3.78 9.12
C ALA A 35 -1.61 2.41 8.64
N GLY A 36 -2.12 1.60 9.56
CA GLY A 36 -2.67 0.29 9.24
C GLY A 36 -1.62 -0.80 9.03
N GLU A 37 -0.35 -0.51 9.27
CA GLU A 37 0.73 -1.47 9.09
C GLU A 37 0.64 -2.68 10.01
N GLU A 38 -0.04 -2.55 11.14
CA GLU A 38 -0.26 -3.63 12.09
C GLU A 38 -1.48 -4.49 11.75
N ALA A 39 -2.40 -3.96 10.93
CA ALA A 39 -3.66 -4.63 10.62
C ALA A 39 -3.56 -5.63 9.47
N GLY A 40 -2.42 -5.76 8.83
CA GLY A 40 -2.09 -6.85 7.92
C GLY A 40 -2.18 -6.54 6.43
N LEU A 41 -3.35 -6.47 5.84
CA LEU A 41 -3.50 -6.58 4.39
C LEU A 41 -3.57 -5.25 3.63
N HIS A 42 -3.80 -4.16 4.33
CA HIS A 42 -3.93 -2.83 3.74
C HIS A 42 -3.10 -1.82 4.51
N ILE A 43 -2.50 -0.91 3.80
CA ILE A 43 -1.71 0.17 4.38
C ILE A 43 -2.26 1.48 3.87
N LEU A 44 -2.45 2.43 4.77
CA LEU A 44 -2.88 3.78 4.44
C LEU A 44 -1.68 4.71 4.40
N LEU A 45 -1.55 5.46 3.32
CA LEU A 45 -0.53 6.48 3.16
C LEU A 45 -1.20 7.84 3.10
N MET A 46 -0.76 8.74 3.97
CA MET A 46 -1.25 10.11 4.01
C MET A 46 -0.07 11.05 3.78
N PRO A 47 -0.09 11.86 2.70
CA PRO A 47 0.99 12.82 2.47
C PRO A 47 1.07 13.82 3.62
N LYS A 48 2.28 14.18 4.01
CA LYS A 48 2.51 15.21 5.02
C LYS A 48 2.23 16.59 4.48
N ASP A 49 2.35 16.77 3.15
CA ASP A 49 2.02 18.00 2.45
C ASP A 49 0.51 18.07 2.26
N LYS A 50 -0.10 19.12 2.80
CA LYS A 50 -1.56 19.32 2.73
C LYS A 50 -2.08 19.63 1.34
N ASP A 51 -1.21 20.07 0.44
CA ASP A 51 -1.58 20.42 -0.94
C ASP A 51 -1.62 19.19 -1.85
N VAL A 52 -1.12 18.05 -1.39
CA VAL A 52 -1.15 16.79 -2.14
C VAL A 52 -2.47 16.08 -1.87
N THR A 53 -3.23 15.79 -2.93
CA THR A 53 -4.53 15.11 -2.84
C THR A 53 -4.41 13.66 -3.28
N GLU A 54 -5.43 12.84 -2.96
CA GLU A 54 -5.47 11.46 -3.43
C GLU A 54 -5.49 11.38 -4.96
N GLN A 55 -6.16 12.32 -5.63
CA GLN A 55 -6.23 12.37 -7.09
C GLN A 55 -4.86 12.56 -7.72
N MET A 56 -4.05 13.44 -7.14
CA MET A 56 -2.69 13.66 -7.61
C MET A 56 -1.84 12.39 -7.47
N LEU A 57 -1.97 11.70 -6.36
CA LEU A 57 -1.25 10.46 -6.10
C LEU A 57 -1.68 9.35 -7.06
N ILE A 58 -2.98 9.20 -7.27
CA ILE A 58 -3.54 8.20 -8.18
C ILE A 58 -3.06 8.45 -9.62
N GLN A 59 -3.09 9.70 -10.07
CA GLN A 59 -2.65 10.06 -11.41
C GLN A 59 -1.17 9.81 -11.63
N LYS A 60 -0.33 10.18 -10.66
CA LYS A 60 1.12 9.96 -10.74
C LYS A 60 1.45 8.47 -10.75
N ALA A 61 0.76 7.68 -9.94
CA ALA A 61 0.94 6.23 -9.94
C ALA A 61 0.54 5.62 -11.27
N ARG A 62 -0.58 6.08 -11.84
CA ARG A 62 -1.06 5.60 -13.15
C ARG A 62 -0.06 5.89 -14.25
N GLN A 63 0.61 7.04 -14.22
CA GLN A 63 1.65 7.38 -15.19
C GLN A 63 2.82 6.39 -15.15
N GLN A 64 3.07 5.78 -14.01
CA GLN A 64 4.10 4.75 -13.84
C GLN A 64 3.56 3.33 -14.05
N GLY A 65 2.29 3.19 -14.44
CA GLY A 65 1.68 1.89 -14.66
C GLY A 65 1.15 1.22 -13.40
N CYS A 66 1.04 1.95 -12.30
CA CYS A 66 0.50 1.43 -11.03
C CYS A 66 -0.93 1.90 -10.81
N LYS A 67 -1.78 0.98 -10.35
CA LYS A 67 -3.15 1.31 -9.98
C LYS A 67 -3.26 1.31 -8.46
N VAL A 68 -3.57 2.47 -7.90
CA VAL A 68 -3.84 2.64 -6.46
C VAL A 68 -5.24 3.19 -6.26
N TYR A 69 -5.77 3.02 -5.06
CA TYR A 69 -7.13 3.45 -4.73
C TYR A 69 -7.08 4.53 -3.66
N GLY A 70 -7.84 5.59 -3.89
CA GLY A 70 -8.06 6.60 -2.86
C GLY A 70 -9.04 6.09 -1.80
N LEU A 71 -8.95 6.64 -0.59
CA LEU A 71 -9.85 6.26 0.49
C LEU A 71 -11.30 6.61 0.15
N SER A 72 -11.52 7.65 -0.65
CA SER A 72 -12.86 8.03 -1.09
C SER A 72 -13.58 6.93 -1.86
N ASP A 73 -12.85 6.05 -2.55
CA ASP A 73 -13.42 4.92 -3.30
C ASP A 73 -14.11 3.90 -2.40
N TYR A 74 -13.80 3.93 -1.11
CA TYR A 74 -14.36 3.00 -0.11
C TYR A 74 -15.40 3.64 0.79
N GLN A 75 -15.75 4.91 0.54
CA GLN A 75 -16.75 5.63 1.33
C GLN A 75 -18.09 5.63 0.63
N ILE A 76 -19.18 5.57 1.41
CA ILE A 76 -20.55 5.66 0.89
C ILE A 76 -20.77 7.04 0.25
N ILE A 77 -20.31 8.09 0.91
CA ILE A 77 -20.29 9.44 0.36
C ILE A 77 -18.89 9.69 -0.17
N LYS A 78 -18.76 9.80 -1.50
CA LYS A 78 -17.46 10.01 -2.14
C LYS A 78 -17.01 11.45 -1.93
N LYS A 79 -16.19 11.63 -0.91
CA LYS A 79 -15.58 12.91 -0.59
C LYS A 79 -14.07 12.78 -0.81
N GLU A 80 -13.47 13.73 -1.50
CA GLU A 80 -12.03 13.73 -1.72
C GLU A 80 -11.28 13.70 -0.39
N THR A 81 -10.28 12.82 -0.31
CA THR A 81 -9.44 12.68 0.87
C THR A 81 -7.97 12.92 0.48
N HIS A 82 -7.10 12.93 1.49
CA HIS A 82 -5.65 12.99 1.28
C HIS A 82 -4.98 11.65 1.52
N ARG A 83 -5.75 10.54 1.49
CA ARG A 83 -5.24 9.23 1.84
C ARG A 83 -5.38 8.27 0.68
N VAL A 84 -4.37 7.45 0.47
CA VAL A 84 -4.43 6.33 -0.46
C VAL A 84 -4.23 5.02 0.30
N MET A 85 -4.88 3.97 -0.20
CA MET A 85 -4.83 2.65 0.40
C MET A 85 -4.08 1.70 -0.53
N LEU A 86 -3.10 0.99 0.02
CA LEU A 86 -2.34 -0.03 -0.70
C LEU A 86 -2.71 -1.40 -0.18
N GLY A 87 -3.23 -2.26 -1.06
CA GLY A 87 -3.47 -3.67 -0.76
C GLY A 87 -2.39 -4.51 -1.43
N TYR A 88 -1.79 -5.43 -0.68
CA TYR A 88 -0.66 -6.20 -1.18
C TYR A 88 -0.82 -7.71 -1.01
N ALA A 89 -1.94 -8.18 -0.47
CA ALA A 89 -2.15 -9.59 -0.15
C ALA A 89 -2.09 -10.50 -1.37
N SER A 90 -2.53 -10.02 -2.54
CA SER A 90 -2.55 -10.79 -3.77
C SER A 90 -1.24 -10.75 -4.57
N LEU A 91 -0.28 -9.93 -4.14
CA LEU A 91 0.98 -9.77 -4.84
C LEU A 91 2.02 -10.78 -4.33
N SER A 92 2.94 -11.18 -5.22
CA SER A 92 4.14 -11.92 -4.83
C SER A 92 5.14 -10.97 -4.17
N LEU A 93 6.20 -11.52 -3.56
CA LEU A 93 7.26 -10.70 -2.98
C LEU A 93 7.92 -9.81 -4.04
N SER A 94 8.19 -10.36 -5.21
CA SER A 94 8.75 -9.58 -6.32
C SER A 94 7.78 -8.55 -6.85
N GLY A 95 6.48 -8.86 -6.87
CA GLY A 95 5.43 -7.92 -7.26
C GLY A 95 5.33 -6.73 -6.33
N ILE A 96 5.47 -6.95 -5.02
CA ILE A 96 5.50 -5.88 -4.02
C ILE A 96 6.71 -4.97 -4.26
N GLU A 97 7.88 -5.55 -4.44
CA GLU A 97 9.11 -4.81 -4.70
C GLU A 97 9.02 -3.97 -5.97
N GLU A 98 8.54 -4.56 -7.05
CA GLU A 98 8.36 -3.88 -8.33
C GLU A 98 7.35 -2.74 -8.23
N GLY A 99 6.18 -3.01 -7.65
CA GLY A 99 5.12 -2.03 -7.49
C GLY A 99 5.55 -0.85 -6.62
N MET A 100 6.20 -1.12 -5.51
CA MET A 100 6.68 -0.08 -4.62
C MET A 100 7.81 0.74 -5.25
N GLY A 101 8.65 0.11 -6.08
CA GLY A 101 9.65 0.83 -6.87
C GLY A 101 9.04 1.81 -7.84
N LEU A 102 7.94 1.42 -8.49
CA LEU A 102 7.20 2.32 -9.38
C LEU A 102 6.56 3.48 -8.62
N LEU A 103 6.00 3.22 -7.45
CA LEU A 103 5.42 4.28 -6.61
C LEU A 103 6.49 5.24 -6.09
N GLU A 104 7.68 4.74 -5.79
CA GLU A 104 8.81 5.57 -5.39
C GLU A 104 9.15 6.57 -6.51
N LYS A 105 9.18 6.11 -7.76
CA LYS A 105 9.39 6.99 -8.91
C LYS A 105 8.25 7.99 -9.09
N ALA A 106 7.02 7.57 -8.79
CA ALA A 106 5.84 8.41 -8.99
C ALA A 106 5.73 9.50 -7.93
N TRP A 107 6.04 9.17 -6.67
CA TRP A 107 5.72 10.02 -5.53
C TRP A 107 6.95 10.66 -4.85
N LEU A 108 8.12 10.14 -5.09
CA LEU A 108 9.36 10.66 -4.52
C LEU A 108 10.27 11.18 -5.62
#